data_acdd7ba39c28c1560a55c3e40896d64c
#
_entry.id   acdd7ba39c28c1560a55c3e40896d64c
#
_cell.length_a   1.000
_cell.length_b   1.000
_cell.length_c   1.000
_cell.angle_alpha   90.00
_cell.angle_beta   90.00
_cell.angle_gamma   90.00
#
_symmetry.space_group_name_H-M   'P 1'
#
loop_
_entity.id
_entity.type
_entity.pdbx_description
1 polymer ?
#
loop_
_entity_poly.entity_id
_entity_poly.type
_entity_poly.pdbx_seq_one_letter_code
_entity_poly.pdbx_strand_id
1 'polypeptide(L)'
;MKNYIADLNKAFESRVRLGIMSILLVNDVVDFGMLKEQLQLTDGNMASHLAALEKAQYITITKKFVGKKPNTTYAVTAEGKKAFNLHIDALEKLIQKTI
;
A
#
# COMPACT_ATOMS: atom_id res chain seq x y z
N MET A 1 24.43 15.62 -10.05
CA MET A 1 23.52 14.55 -10.40
C MET A 1 22.53 14.31 -9.27
N LYS A 2 21.27 14.24 -9.57
CA LYS A 2 20.27 14.01 -8.54
C LYS A 2 20.29 12.56 -8.06
N ASN A 3 20.19 12.37 -6.75
CA ASN A 3 20.17 11.04 -6.15
C ASN A 3 18.73 10.57 -5.99
N TYR A 4 18.22 9.81 -6.96
CA TYR A 4 16.84 9.30 -6.93
C TYR A 4 16.64 8.23 -5.86
N ILE A 5 17.69 7.60 -5.38
CA ILE A 5 17.59 6.62 -4.31
C ILE A 5 17.06 7.29 -3.03
N ALA A 6 17.43 8.54 -2.79
CA ALA A 6 16.97 9.27 -1.63
C ALA A 6 15.46 9.55 -1.65
N ASP A 7 14.85 9.51 -2.85
CA ASP A 7 13.41 9.75 -3.01
C ASP A 7 12.58 8.48 -2.83
N LEU A 8 13.22 7.31 -2.71
CA LEU A 8 12.50 6.07 -2.44
C LEU A 8 11.98 6.07 -1.02
N ASN A 9 10.80 5.50 -0.83
CA ASN A 9 10.14 5.46 0.46
C ASN A 9 10.25 4.06 1.07
N LYS A 10 10.87 3.98 2.24
CA LYS A 10 11.09 2.71 2.93
C LYS A 10 9.78 1.97 3.25
N ALA A 11 8.70 2.71 3.46
CA ALA A 11 7.40 2.09 3.71
C ALA A 11 6.94 1.21 2.55
N PHE A 12 7.43 1.46 1.34
CA PHE A 12 7.05 0.73 0.15
C PHE A 12 8.14 -0.23 -0.35
N GLU A 13 9.22 -0.38 0.40
CA GLU A 13 10.29 -1.31 0.06
C GLU A 13 9.95 -2.72 0.54
N SER A 14 8.82 -3.23 0.07
CA SER A 14 8.30 -4.53 0.41
C SER A 14 7.35 -4.93 -0.71
N ARG A 15 7.52 -6.14 -1.24
CA ARG A 15 6.62 -6.62 -2.30
C ARG A 15 5.16 -6.67 -1.82
N VAL A 16 4.94 -6.99 -0.55
CA VAL A 16 3.59 -7.03 0.01
C VAL A 16 2.99 -5.63 0.05
N ARG A 17 3.73 -4.65 0.56
CA ARG A 17 3.24 -3.27 0.66
C ARG A 17 3.06 -2.63 -0.71
N LEU A 18 3.95 -2.91 -1.65
CA LEU A 18 3.78 -2.48 -3.04
C LEU A 18 2.49 -3.03 -3.62
N GLY A 19 2.22 -4.32 -3.38
CA GLY A 19 1.00 -4.96 -3.86
C GLY A 19 -0.25 -4.34 -3.24
N ILE A 20 -0.24 -4.12 -1.93
CA ILE A 20 -1.37 -3.50 -1.23
C ILE A 20 -1.65 -2.11 -1.79
N MET A 21 -0.64 -1.27 -1.87
CA MET A 21 -0.81 0.11 -2.36
C MET A 21 -1.28 0.14 -3.81
N SER A 22 -0.77 -0.76 -4.64
CA SER A 22 -1.17 -0.84 -6.05
C SER A 22 -2.65 -1.15 -6.20
N ILE A 23 -3.17 -2.06 -5.37
CA ILE A 23 -4.59 -2.40 -5.39
C ILE A 23 -5.44 -1.23 -4.89
N LEU A 24 -5.01 -0.60 -3.79
CA LEU A 24 -5.77 0.51 -3.19
C LEU A 24 -5.80 1.75 -4.06
N LEU A 25 -4.79 1.96 -4.90
CA LEU A 25 -4.77 3.13 -5.79
C LEU A 25 -5.83 3.06 -6.87
N VAL A 26 -6.19 1.87 -7.32
CA VAL A 26 -7.16 1.70 -8.41
C VAL A 26 -8.54 1.25 -7.93
N ASN A 27 -8.73 1.15 -6.63
CA ASN A 27 -10.00 0.80 -6.01
C ASN A 27 -10.31 1.77 -4.90
N ASP A 28 -11.56 2.20 -4.77
CA ASP A 28 -11.94 3.16 -3.72
C ASP A 28 -11.82 2.53 -2.33
N VAL A 29 -12.36 1.33 -2.18
CA VAL A 29 -12.35 0.59 -0.91
C VAL A 29 -12.23 -0.89 -1.21
N VAL A 30 -11.38 -1.59 -0.46
CA VAL A 30 -11.24 -3.03 -0.59
C VAL A 30 -11.32 -3.67 0.79
N ASP A 31 -11.81 -4.91 0.85
CA ASP A 31 -11.83 -5.64 2.10
C ASP A 31 -10.61 -6.56 2.23
N PHE A 32 -10.44 -7.11 3.43
CA PHE A 32 -9.30 -7.97 3.74
C PHE A 32 -9.25 -9.21 2.85
N GLY A 33 -10.42 -9.81 2.60
CA GLY A 33 -10.50 -11.02 1.76
C GLY A 33 -10.05 -10.77 0.34
N MET A 34 -10.43 -9.63 -0.22
CA MET A 34 -10.02 -9.25 -1.57
C MET A 34 -8.51 -9.07 -1.67
N LEU A 35 -7.91 -8.39 -0.70
CA LEU A 35 -6.45 -8.23 -0.67
C LEU A 35 -5.74 -9.57 -0.55
N LYS A 36 -6.22 -10.41 0.36
CA LYS A 36 -5.63 -11.72 0.59
C LYS A 36 -5.68 -12.59 -0.66
N GLU A 37 -6.82 -12.60 -1.33
CA GLU A 37 -7.01 -13.39 -2.55
C GLU A 37 -6.10 -12.92 -3.67
N GLN A 38 -6.08 -11.61 -3.93
CA GLN A 38 -5.30 -11.07 -5.03
C GLN A 38 -3.79 -11.18 -4.80
N LEU A 39 -3.35 -11.03 -3.56
CA LEU A 39 -1.92 -11.09 -3.23
C LEU A 39 -1.46 -12.49 -2.82
N GLN A 40 -2.39 -13.41 -2.60
CA GLN A 40 -2.11 -14.79 -2.21
C GLN A 40 -1.20 -14.87 -0.98
N LEU A 41 -1.60 -14.16 0.08
CA LEU A 41 -0.83 -14.06 1.30
C LEU A 41 -1.57 -14.66 2.49
N THR A 42 -0.82 -14.92 3.57
CA THR A 42 -1.40 -15.35 4.83
C THR A 42 -1.94 -14.16 5.60
N ASP A 43 -2.89 -14.41 6.51
CA ASP A 43 -3.48 -13.36 7.34
C ASP A 43 -2.42 -12.62 8.15
N GLY A 44 -1.47 -13.37 8.75
CA GLY A 44 -0.43 -12.77 9.57
C GLY A 44 0.51 -11.85 8.79
N ASN A 45 0.88 -12.27 7.57
CA ASN A 45 1.72 -11.45 6.71
C ASN A 45 1.03 -10.13 6.35
N MET A 46 -0.26 -10.21 6.03
CA MET A 46 -1.01 -9.02 5.64
C MET A 46 -1.22 -8.07 6.81
N ALA A 47 -1.58 -8.61 7.98
CA ALA A 47 -1.96 -7.80 9.13
C ALA A 47 -0.82 -6.85 9.56
N SER A 48 0.41 -7.36 9.62
CA SER A 48 1.55 -6.54 10.05
C SER A 48 1.87 -5.43 9.05
N HIS A 49 1.76 -5.72 7.75
CA HIS A 49 2.01 -4.71 6.72
C HIS A 49 0.92 -3.65 6.67
N LEU A 50 -0.35 -4.07 6.82
CA LEU A 50 -1.46 -3.13 6.86
C LEU A 50 -1.37 -2.21 8.07
N ALA A 51 -1.00 -2.75 9.23
CA ALA A 51 -0.81 -1.94 10.43
C ALA A 51 0.31 -0.91 10.25
N ALA A 52 1.41 -1.30 9.60
CA ALA A 52 2.51 -0.39 9.34
C ALA A 52 2.11 0.74 8.39
N LEU A 53 1.33 0.43 7.35
CA LEU A 53 0.86 1.44 6.40
C LEU A 53 -0.13 2.40 7.07
N GLU A 54 -0.99 1.90 7.96
CA GLU A 54 -1.90 2.74 8.72
C GLU A 54 -1.13 3.68 9.65
N LYS A 55 -0.13 3.15 10.35
CA LYS A 55 0.70 3.95 11.25
C LYS A 55 1.42 5.06 10.51
N ALA A 56 1.84 4.80 9.28
CA ALA A 56 2.45 5.81 8.41
C ALA A 56 1.43 6.80 7.84
N GLN A 57 0.14 6.59 8.09
CA GLN A 57 -0.96 7.42 7.61
C GLN A 57 -1.17 7.35 6.10
N TYR A 58 -0.75 6.27 5.48
CA TYR A 58 -0.91 6.07 4.04
C TYR A 58 -2.21 5.37 3.68
N ILE A 59 -2.80 4.65 4.63
CA ILE A 59 -4.09 4.01 4.45
C ILE A 59 -4.96 4.23 5.67
N THR A 60 -6.27 4.08 5.48
CA THR A 60 -7.24 4.03 6.58
C THR A 60 -7.81 2.63 6.67
N ILE A 61 -8.11 2.20 7.88
CA ILE A 61 -8.72 0.90 8.18
C ILE A 61 -10.05 1.16 8.85
N THR A 62 -11.12 0.62 8.27
CA THR A 62 -12.46 0.76 8.82
C THR A 62 -13.01 -0.60 9.19
N LYS A 63 -13.38 -0.76 10.46
CA LYS A 63 -13.98 -1.98 10.98
C LYS A 63 -15.47 -1.74 11.21
N LYS A 64 -16.31 -2.61 10.66
CA LYS A 64 -17.75 -2.51 10.81
C LYS A 64 -18.37 -3.89 10.72
N PHE A 65 -19.66 -3.97 10.97
CA PHE A 65 -20.41 -5.20 10.78
C PHE A 65 -21.28 -5.09 9.56
N VAL A 66 -21.30 -6.18 8.77
CA VAL A 66 -22.23 -6.36 7.68
C VAL A 66 -23.15 -7.49 8.13
N GLY A 67 -24.35 -7.12 8.59
CA GLY A 67 -25.18 -8.05 9.33
C GLY A 67 -24.54 -8.40 10.66
N LYS A 68 -24.31 -9.68 10.91
CA LYS A 68 -23.64 -10.16 12.13
C LYS A 68 -22.15 -10.46 11.93
N LYS A 69 -21.63 -10.24 10.72
CA LYS A 69 -20.23 -10.54 10.41
C LYS A 69 -19.37 -9.30 10.47
N PRO A 70 -18.23 -9.38 11.14
CA PRO A 70 -17.26 -8.27 11.09
C PRO A 70 -16.70 -8.14 9.68
N ASN A 71 -16.51 -6.90 9.24
CA ASN A 71 -15.97 -6.59 7.93
C ASN A 71 -14.95 -5.47 8.08
N THR A 72 -13.74 -5.71 7.64
CA THR A 72 -12.66 -4.72 7.69
C THR A 72 -12.34 -4.29 6.28
N THR A 73 -12.35 -2.97 6.05
CA THR A 73 -12.06 -2.40 4.74
C THR A 73 -10.89 -1.42 4.84
N TYR A 74 -10.26 -1.20 3.69
CA TYR A 74 -9.04 -0.39 3.57
C TYR A 74 -9.20 0.57 2.42
N ALA A 75 -8.67 1.79 2.61
CA ALA A 75 -8.65 2.80 1.56
C ALA A 75 -7.35 3.57 1.66
N VAL A 76 -6.82 4.01 0.50
CA VAL A 76 -5.63 4.84 0.48
C VAL A 76 -5.99 6.27 0.85
N THR A 77 -5.13 6.92 1.63
CA THR A 77 -5.29 8.34 1.97
C THR A 77 -4.73 9.22 0.84
N ALA A 78 -5.07 10.50 0.87
CA ALA A 78 -4.46 11.47 -0.07
C ALA A 78 -2.93 11.50 0.11
N GLU A 79 -2.48 11.42 1.36
CA GLU A 79 -1.06 11.37 1.69
C GLU A 79 -0.41 10.09 1.14
N GLY A 80 -1.10 8.96 1.26
CA GLY A 80 -0.63 7.68 0.73
C GLY A 80 -0.50 7.69 -0.78
N LYS A 81 -1.47 8.28 -1.48
CA LYS A 81 -1.41 8.43 -2.95
C LYS A 81 -0.19 9.24 -3.35
N LYS A 82 0.01 10.39 -2.71
CA LYS A 82 1.12 11.26 -3.01
C LYS A 82 2.46 10.59 -2.76
N ALA A 83 2.59 9.93 -1.60
CA ALA A 83 3.82 9.26 -1.21
C ALA A 83 4.15 8.12 -2.18
N PHE A 84 3.14 7.32 -2.54
CA PHE A 84 3.35 6.19 -3.44
C PHE A 84 3.71 6.63 -4.85
N ASN A 85 3.06 7.69 -5.34
CA ASN A 85 3.39 8.24 -6.67
C ASN A 85 4.82 8.77 -6.71
N LEU A 86 5.29 9.41 -5.65
CA LEU A 86 6.68 9.86 -5.56
C LEU A 86 7.66 8.68 -5.59
N HIS A 87 7.32 7.60 -4.89
CA HIS A 87 8.15 6.40 -4.86
C HIS A 87 8.25 5.75 -6.25
N ILE A 88 7.11 5.60 -6.93
CA ILE A 88 7.08 5.03 -8.27
C ILE A 88 7.84 5.91 -9.26
N ASP A 89 7.67 7.23 -9.15
CA ASP A 89 8.38 8.19 -10.00
C ASP A 89 9.90 8.07 -9.81
N ALA A 90 10.36 7.91 -8.55
CA ALA A 90 11.78 7.72 -8.26
C ALA A 90 12.31 6.42 -8.86
N LEU A 91 11.53 5.33 -8.78
CA LEU A 91 11.91 4.06 -9.39
C LEU A 91 12.04 4.20 -10.90
N GLU A 92 11.08 4.87 -11.53
CA GLU A 92 11.10 5.10 -12.96
C GLU A 92 12.34 5.89 -13.39
N LYS A 93 12.67 6.94 -12.66
CA LYS A 93 13.86 7.75 -12.94
C LYS A 93 15.15 6.98 -12.75
N LEU A 94 15.22 6.10 -11.75
CA LEU A 94 16.38 5.24 -11.56
C LEU A 94 16.60 4.32 -12.76
N ILE A 95 15.54 3.75 -13.27
CA ILE A 95 15.62 2.86 -14.43
C ILE A 95 16.07 3.63 -15.67
N GLN A 96 15.59 4.84 -15.84
CA GLN A 96 15.90 5.68 -17.00
C GLN A 96 17.28 6.30 -16.94
N LYS A 97 17.79 6.59 -15.74
CA LYS A 97 19.01 7.40 -15.58
C LYS A 97 20.26 6.61 -15.24
N THR A 98 20.15 5.31 -15.00
CA THR A 98 21.29 4.48 -14.64
C THR A 98 21.99 3.82 -15.83
N ILE A 99 21.52 4.08 -17.02
CA ILE A 99 22.08 3.50 -18.25
C ILE A 99 22.97 4.51 -18.94
#